data_de0b97a025a91aa3d92e2977b43e5f08
#
_entry.id   de0b97a025a91aa3d92e2977b43e5f08
#
_cell.length_a   1.000
_cell.length_b   1.000
_cell.length_c   1.000
_cell.angle_alpha   90.00
_cell.angle_beta   90.00
_cell.angle_gamma   90.00
#
_symmetry.space_group_name_H-M   'P 1'
#
loop_
_entity.id
_entity.type
_entity.pdbx_description
1 polymer ?
#
loop_
_entity_poly.entity_id
_entity_poly.type
_entity_poly.pdbx_seq_one_letter_code
_entity_poly.pdbx_strand_id
1 'polypeptide(L)'
;MVARQLFGRHPERAEVYLHGSFAATGKGHGTDRALIAGLLGMMPDDMRIPDSYEVAKDMGMDFVMKNKNIKGAHPNTAQIIMEAEGVPQMKIQAHSIGGGRICVCKLDGIDVNFSGESCTLIIRNVDEPGRIMEVAAALSKAEINVATMQVFRDKRGGTAVMVVETDQVIPQSAIDELESKPGIIRVKFLDPNGSV
;
A
#
# COMPACT_ATOMS: atom_id res chain seq x y z
N MET A 1 2.70 -5.22 -6.23
CA MET A 1 3.83 -5.16 -5.27
C MET A 1 3.50 -4.29 -4.05
N VAL A 2 3.44 -2.95 -4.13
CA VAL A 2 3.20 -2.06 -2.97
C VAL A 2 1.99 -2.48 -2.12
N ALA A 3 0.83 -2.75 -2.73
CA ALA A 3 -0.37 -3.19 -2.02
C ALA A 3 -0.13 -4.48 -1.21
N ARG A 4 0.56 -5.46 -1.77
CA ARG A 4 0.88 -6.72 -1.11
C ARG A 4 1.84 -6.53 0.07
N GLN A 5 2.91 -5.73 -0.11
CA GLN A 5 3.84 -5.43 0.99
C GLN A 5 3.11 -4.75 2.16
N LEU A 6 2.25 -3.76 1.89
CA LEU A 6 1.46 -3.11 2.92
C LEU A 6 0.45 -4.05 3.59
N PHE A 7 -0.11 -4.98 2.85
CA PHE A 7 -0.99 -6.00 3.41
C PHE A 7 -0.21 -7.00 4.26
N GLY A 8 1.04 -7.29 3.93
CA GLY A 8 1.98 -8.12 4.69
C GLY A 8 2.02 -9.59 4.30
N ARG A 9 1.16 -10.01 3.37
CA ARG A 9 1.13 -11.37 2.77
C ARG A 9 0.35 -11.32 1.46
N HIS A 10 0.31 -12.41 0.69
CA HIS A 10 -0.64 -12.47 -0.42
C HIS A 10 -2.08 -12.54 0.14
N PRO A 11 -3.04 -11.83 -0.47
CA PRO A 11 -4.43 -11.93 -0.06
C PRO A 11 -5.02 -13.29 -0.43
N GLU A 12 -5.96 -13.78 0.37
CA GLU A 12 -6.79 -14.93 0.04
C GLU A 12 -7.95 -14.52 -0.88
N ARG A 13 -8.39 -13.26 -0.73
CA ARG A 13 -9.39 -12.65 -1.60
C ARG A 13 -9.00 -11.23 -1.97
N ALA A 14 -9.21 -10.86 -3.24
CA ALA A 14 -8.97 -9.52 -3.74
C ALA A 14 -10.12 -9.02 -4.61
N GLU A 15 -10.58 -7.79 -4.38
CA GLU A 15 -11.47 -7.09 -5.29
C GLU A 15 -10.70 -5.93 -5.93
N VAL A 16 -10.61 -5.94 -7.25
CA VAL A 16 -9.89 -4.93 -8.02
C VAL A 16 -10.88 -4.13 -8.87
N TYR A 17 -10.89 -2.83 -8.67
CA TYR A 17 -11.72 -1.90 -9.42
C TYR A 17 -10.85 -1.02 -10.30
N LEU A 18 -11.09 -1.06 -11.61
CA LEU A 18 -10.41 -0.23 -12.59
C LEU A 18 -11.24 1.00 -12.94
N HIS A 19 -10.61 2.16 -13.04
CA HIS A 19 -11.24 3.43 -13.39
C HIS A 19 -10.63 4.03 -14.65
N GLY A 20 -11.46 4.80 -15.38
CA GLY A 20 -11.01 5.63 -16.49
C GLY A 20 -10.32 4.83 -17.60
N SER A 21 -9.10 5.21 -17.97
CA SER A 21 -8.34 4.52 -19.02
C SER A 21 -8.01 3.08 -18.66
N PHE A 22 -7.72 2.80 -17.39
CA PHE A 22 -7.51 1.41 -16.95
C PHE A 22 -8.75 0.53 -17.16
N ALA A 23 -9.95 1.08 -16.95
CA ALA A 23 -11.20 0.38 -17.23
C ALA A 23 -11.44 0.19 -18.73
N ALA A 24 -11.08 1.18 -19.55
CA ALA A 24 -11.33 1.16 -20.98
C ALA A 24 -10.33 0.31 -21.78
N THR A 25 -9.05 0.37 -21.43
CA THR A 25 -7.95 -0.23 -22.24
C THR A 25 -7.11 -1.24 -21.49
N GLY A 26 -7.27 -1.37 -20.17
CA GLY A 26 -6.40 -2.17 -19.31
C GLY A 26 -6.29 -3.64 -19.72
N LYS A 27 -7.38 -4.23 -20.23
CA LYS A 27 -7.40 -5.60 -20.69
C LYS A 27 -6.50 -5.82 -21.92
N GLY A 28 -6.51 -4.87 -22.87
CA GLY A 28 -5.66 -4.91 -24.05
C GLY A 28 -4.18 -4.70 -23.77
N HIS A 29 -3.85 -4.02 -22.66
CA HIS A 29 -2.48 -3.75 -22.22
C HIS A 29 -2.00 -4.68 -21.10
N GLY A 30 -2.79 -5.69 -20.70
CA GLY A 30 -2.44 -6.61 -19.63
C GLY A 30 -2.39 -6.01 -18.24
N THR A 31 -2.98 -4.82 -18.03
CA THR A 31 -3.01 -4.14 -16.72
C THR A 31 -3.71 -5.00 -15.66
N ASP A 32 -4.75 -5.69 -16.04
CA ASP A 32 -5.50 -6.62 -15.21
C ASP A 32 -4.60 -7.76 -14.69
N ARG A 33 -3.85 -8.40 -15.58
CA ARG A 33 -2.91 -9.48 -15.22
C ARG A 33 -1.74 -8.97 -14.40
N ALA A 34 -1.20 -7.80 -14.74
CA ALA A 34 -0.12 -7.19 -13.98
C ALA A 34 -0.53 -6.83 -12.54
N LEU A 35 -1.78 -6.39 -12.33
CA LEU A 35 -2.29 -6.12 -10.98
C LEU A 35 -2.41 -7.40 -10.15
N ILE A 36 -2.95 -8.48 -10.72
CA ILE A 36 -3.03 -9.77 -10.03
C ILE A 36 -1.62 -10.33 -9.76
N ALA A 37 -0.72 -10.30 -10.75
CA ALA A 37 0.68 -10.71 -10.59
C ALA A 37 1.37 -9.97 -9.43
N GLY A 38 1.16 -8.65 -9.33
CA GLY A 38 1.69 -7.85 -8.23
C GLY A 38 1.11 -8.22 -6.86
N LEU A 39 -0.13 -8.70 -6.78
CA LEU A 39 -0.73 -9.22 -5.53
C LEU A 39 -0.14 -10.59 -5.15
N LEU A 40 0.27 -11.37 -6.13
CA LEU A 40 0.97 -12.65 -5.92
C LEU A 40 2.46 -12.46 -5.60
N GLY A 41 3.00 -11.24 -5.72
CA GLY A 41 4.41 -10.94 -5.46
C GLY A 41 5.33 -11.14 -6.64
N MET A 42 4.78 -11.28 -7.85
CA MET A 42 5.61 -11.37 -9.05
C MET A 42 6.32 -10.05 -9.31
N MET A 43 7.61 -10.11 -9.62
CA MET A 43 8.40 -8.96 -10.04
C MET A 43 8.03 -8.54 -11.48
N PRO A 44 8.33 -7.30 -11.92
CA PRO A 44 7.94 -6.82 -13.25
C PRO A 44 8.49 -7.62 -14.43
N ASP A 45 9.57 -8.35 -14.22
CA ASP A 45 10.23 -9.22 -15.20
C ASP A 45 9.82 -10.71 -15.10
N ASP A 46 8.86 -11.05 -14.25
CA ASP A 46 8.39 -12.42 -14.08
C ASP A 46 7.63 -12.89 -15.33
N MET A 47 8.13 -13.91 -15.97
CA MET A 47 7.56 -14.48 -17.20
C MET A 47 6.15 -15.08 -16.99
N ARG A 48 5.71 -15.30 -15.75
CA ARG A 48 4.38 -15.83 -15.42
C ARG A 48 3.29 -14.75 -15.34
N ILE A 49 3.63 -13.47 -15.52
CA ILE A 49 2.64 -12.37 -15.49
C ILE A 49 1.46 -12.63 -16.46
N PRO A 50 1.67 -13.09 -17.69
CA PRO A 50 0.57 -13.43 -18.60
C PRO A 50 -0.38 -14.51 -18.06
N ASP A 51 0.11 -15.41 -17.23
CA ASP A 51 -0.63 -16.54 -16.64
C ASP A 51 -1.02 -16.29 -15.17
N SER A 52 -0.97 -15.04 -14.74
CA SER A 52 -1.20 -14.65 -13.33
C SER A 52 -2.57 -15.08 -12.79
N TYR A 53 -3.57 -15.25 -13.63
CA TYR A 53 -4.90 -15.70 -13.23
C TYR A 53 -4.91 -17.19 -12.83
N GLU A 54 -4.21 -18.00 -13.61
CA GLU A 54 -4.01 -19.42 -13.34
C GLU A 54 -3.18 -19.61 -12.06
N VAL A 55 -2.08 -18.85 -11.95
CA VAL A 55 -1.25 -18.87 -10.75
C VAL A 55 -2.02 -18.42 -9.50
N ALA A 56 -2.87 -17.40 -9.61
CA ALA A 56 -3.73 -16.96 -8.50
C ALA A 56 -4.63 -18.10 -8.01
N LYS A 57 -5.26 -18.83 -8.95
CA LYS A 57 -6.10 -19.97 -8.63
C LYS A 57 -5.32 -21.10 -7.96
N ASP A 58 -4.15 -21.43 -8.49
CA ASP A 58 -3.28 -22.48 -7.95
C ASP A 58 -2.77 -22.13 -6.55
N MET A 59 -2.57 -20.83 -6.26
CA MET A 59 -2.21 -20.33 -4.93
C MET A 59 -3.40 -20.11 -3.99
N GLY A 60 -4.63 -20.44 -4.43
CA GLY A 60 -5.83 -20.30 -3.62
C GLY A 60 -6.28 -18.86 -3.41
N MET A 61 -5.90 -17.93 -4.26
CA MET A 61 -6.36 -16.54 -4.21
C MET A 61 -7.60 -16.35 -5.07
N ASP A 62 -8.74 -16.09 -4.45
CA ASP A 62 -9.95 -15.65 -5.14
C ASP A 62 -9.86 -14.18 -5.50
N PHE A 63 -10.23 -13.83 -6.71
CA PHE A 63 -10.27 -12.41 -7.08
C PHE A 63 -11.44 -12.06 -8.00
N VAL A 64 -11.85 -10.81 -7.90
CA VAL A 64 -12.87 -10.22 -8.77
C VAL A 64 -12.33 -8.93 -9.34
N MET A 65 -12.47 -8.76 -10.66
CA MET A 65 -12.08 -7.53 -11.35
C MET A 65 -13.30 -6.86 -11.97
N LYS A 66 -13.52 -5.58 -11.66
CA LYS A 66 -14.68 -4.81 -12.11
C LYS A 66 -14.26 -3.42 -12.56
N ASN A 67 -15.00 -2.85 -13.51
CA ASN A 67 -14.90 -1.45 -13.84
C ASN A 67 -15.76 -0.63 -12.89
N LYS A 68 -15.23 0.52 -12.43
CA LYS A 68 -15.92 1.42 -11.52
C LYS A 68 -15.60 2.87 -11.83
N ASN A 69 -16.63 3.72 -11.92
CA ASN A 69 -16.40 5.14 -11.98
C ASN A 69 -16.10 5.68 -10.57
N ILE A 70 -14.89 6.18 -10.35
CA ILE A 70 -14.43 6.74 -9.06
C ILE A 70 -14.36 8.25 -9.24
N LYS A 71 -15.31 8.97 -8.64
CA LYS A 71 -15.40 10.42 -8.79
C LYS A 71 -14.13 11.12 -8.34
N GLY A 72 -13.58 11.98 -9.20
CA GLY A 72 -12.36 12.77 -8.92
C GLY A 72 -11.06 11.99 -8.97
N ALA A 73 -11.07 10.70 -9.35
CA ALA A 73 -9.86 9.91 -9.47
C ALA A 73 -9.12 10.17 -10.80
N HIS A 74 -7.81 9.97 -10.79
CA HIS A 74 -6.98 9.99 -12.00
C HIS A 74 -7.44 8.90 -12.99
N PRO A 75 -7.41 9.12 -14.32
CA PRO A 75 -7.87 8.14 -15.31
C PRO A 75 -7.22 6.75 -15.21
N ASN A 76 -5.97 6.67 -14.77
CA ASN A 76 -5.23 5.42 -14.63
C ASN A 76 -5.28 4.88 -13.18
N THR A 77 -6.46 4.90 -12.56
CA THR A 77 -6.61 4.48 -11.16
C THR A 77 -7.07 3.03 -11.04
N ALA A 78 -6.43 2.31 -10.11
CA ALA A 78 -6.89 1.04 -9.56
C ALA A 78 -7.22 1.20 -8.07
N GLN A 79 -8.34 0.63 -7.63
CA GLN A 79 -8.70 0.47 -6.23
C GLN A 79 -8.71 -1.02 -5.93
N ILE A 80 -7.99 -1.42 -4.88
CA ILE A 80 -7.83 -2.82 -4.49
C ILE A 80 -8.30 -2.99 -3.06
N ILE A 81 -9.15 -3.98 -2.82
CA ILE A 81 -9.55 -4.41 -1.49
C ILE A 81 -9.00 -5.81 -1.30
N MET A 82 -8.31 -6.03 -0.20
CA MET A 82 -7.62 -7.28 0.13
C MET A 82 -8.10 -7.84 1.45
N GLU A 83 -8.32 -9.14 1.47
CA GLU A 83 -8.78 -9.89 2.63
C GLU A 83 -7.95 -11.16 2.79
N ALA A 84 -7.66 -11.54 4.04
CA ALA A 84 -7.12 -12.82 4.43
C ALA A 84 -7.53 -13.11 5.88
N GLU A 85 -7.60 -14.40 6.25
CA GLU A 85 -7.93 -14.79 7.62
C GLU A 85 -6.91 -14.23 8.62
N GLY A 86 -7.41 -13.70 9.72
CA GLY A 86 -6.59 -13.10 10.79
C GLY A 86 -5.94 -11.77 10.45
N VAL A 87 -6.17 -11.22 9.26
CA VAL A 87 -5.63 -9.92 8.84
C VAL A 87 -6.78 -8.95 8.61
N PRO A 88 -6.77 -7.74 9.20
CA PRO A 88 -7.78 -6.73 8.89
C PRO A 88 -7.80 -6.42 7.41
N GLN A 89 -9.01 -6.30 6.85
CA GLN A 89 -9.21 -5.87 5.46
C GLN A 89 -8.42 -4.58 5.19
N MET A 90 -7.81 -4.50 4.02
CA MET A 90 -7.11 -3.30 3.56
C MET A 90 -7.69 -2.83 2.23
N LYS A 91 -7.92 -1.53 2.12
CA LYS A 91 -8.35 -0.88 0.89
C LYS A 91 -7.33 0.15 0.45
N ILE A 92 -6.73 -0.06 -0.70
CA ILE A 92 -5.75 0.85 -1.30
C ILE A 92 -6.26 1.40 -2.63
N GLN A 93 -6.01 2.67 -2.89
CA GLN A 93 -6.24 3.29 -4.18
C GLN A 93 -4.94 3.92 -4.67
N ALA A 94 -4.55 3.56 -5.86
CA ALA A 94 -3.34 4.08 -6.50
C ALA A 94 -3.60 4.38 -7.97
N HIS A 95 -2.80 5.28 -8.55
CA HIS A 95 -2.84 5.54 -9.98
C HIS A 95 -1.45 5.55 -10.58
N SER A 96 -1.36 5.18 -11.85
CA SER A 96 -0.13 5.29 -12.62
C SER A 96 0.07 6.74 -13.06
N ILE A 97 1.30 7.21 -12.90
CA ILE A 97 1.76 8.53 -13.37
C ILE A 97 2.68 8.41 -14.60
N GLY A 98 2.75 7.22 -15.20
CA GLY A 98 3.62 6.92 -16.34
C GLY A 98 5.02 6.46 -15.94
N GLY A 99 5.77 5.91 -16.88
CA GLY A 99 7.15 5.47 -16.67
C GLY A 99 7.33 4.35 -15.64
N GLY A 100 6.33 3.50 -15.44
CA GLY A 100 6.36 2.46 -14.40
C GLY A 100 6.08 2.96 -12.97
N ARG A 101 5.88 4.26 -12.79
CA ARG A 101 5.69 4.91 -11.49
C ARG A 101 4.22 4.98 -11.10
N ILE A 102 3.98 4.94 -9.81
CA ILE A 102 2.65 5.04 -9.21
C ILE A 102 2.58 6.11 -8.13
N CYS A 103 1.37 6.54 -7.83
CA CYS A 103 1.07 7.30 -6.63
C CYS A 103 -0.05 6.57 -5.88
N VAL A 104 0.20 6.18 -4.63
CA VAL A 104 -0.84 5.74 -3.70
C VAL A 104 -1.52 6.98 -3.15
N CYS A 105 -2.82 7.12 -3.41
CA CYS A 105 -3.59 8.32 -3.08
C CYS A 105 -4.64 8.10 -1.98
N LYS A 106 -5.01 6.84 -1.68
CA LYS A 106 -5.87 6.52 -0.52
C LYS A 106 -5.47 5.19 0.12
N LEU A 107 -5.55 5.17 1.45
CA LEU A 107 -5.37 3.96 2.25
C LEU A 107 -6.49 3.89 3.31
N ASP A 108 -7.32 2.84 3.25
CA ASP A 108 -8.48 2.64 4.13
C ASP A 108 -9.41 3.86 4.23
N GLY A 109 -9.58 4.56 3.09
CA GLY A 109 -10.45 5.74 2.99
C GLY A 109 -9.78 7.08 3.34
N ILE A 110 -8.59 7.07 3.92
CA ILE A 110 -7.81 8.28 4.23
C ILE A 110 -6.98 8.66 3.00
N ASP A 111 -6.98 9.94 2.63
CA ASP A 111 -6.11 10.46 1.60
C ASP A 111 -4.65 10.36 2.05
N VAL A 112 -3.78 9.90 1.17
CA VAL A 112 -2.33 9.78 1.39
C VAL A 112 -1.60 10.15 0.10
N ASN A 113 -0.29 10.30 0.15
CA ASN A 113 0.50 10.58 -1.05
C ASN A 113 1.91 10.00 -0.92
N PHE A 114 2.18 8.87 -1.59
CA PHE A 114 3.53 8.29 -1.67
C PHE A 114 3.66 7.39 -2.90
N SER A 115 4.89 7.20 -3.37
CA SER A 115 5.18 6.44 -4.59
C SER A 115 5.48 4.96 -4.33
N GLY A 116 6.07 4.64 -3.20
CA GLY A 116 6.63 3.32 -2.91
C GLY A 116 8.01 3.09 -3.54
N GLU A 117 8.68 4.16 -4.01
CA GLU A 117 10.05 4.12 -4.56
C GLU A 117 11.12 4.29 -3.48
N SER A 118 10.72 4.74 -2.29
CA SER A 118 11.59 4.92 -1.11
C SER A 118 11.17 3.99 0.03
N CYS A 119 12.09 3.72 0.94
CA CYS A 119 11.75 3.12 2.22
C CYS A 119 10.67 3.96 2.90
N THR A 120 9.48 3.39 3.11
CA THR A 120 8.33 4.16 3.57
C THR A 120 7.67 3.49 4.77
N LEU A 121 7.65 4.21 5.89
CA LEU A 121 6.93 3.81 7.09
C LEU A 121 5.53 4.42 7.06
N ILE A 122 4.52 3.59 7.25
CA ILE A 122 3.12 4.00 7.28
C ILE A 122 2.56 3.66 8.64
N ILE A 123 2.25 4.71 9.42
CA ILE A 123 1.75 4.58 10.78
C ILE A 123 0.30 5.05 10.83
N ARG A 124 -0.60 4.16 11.20
CA ARG A 124 -1.97 4.51 11.53
C ARG A 124 -2.10 4.72 13.01
N ASN A 125 -2.62 5.86 13.43
CA ASN A 125 -2.70 6.24 14.84
C ASN A 125 -3.98 7.01 15.15
N VAL A 126 -4.30 7.13 16.42
CA VAL A 126 -5.31 8.07 16.91
C VAL A 126 -4.78 9.50 16.73
N ASP A 127 -5.61 10.42 16.22
CA ASP A 127 -5.25 11.83 16.00
C ASP A 127 -5.20 12.60 17.32
N GLU A 128 -4.08 12.49 18.01
CA GLU A 128 -3.82 13.12 19.32
C GLU A 128 -2.47 13.83 19.35
N PRO A 129 -2.30 14.84 20.21
CA PRO A 129 -1.00 15.49 20.43
C PRO A 129 0.09 14.49 20.86
N GLY A 130 1.33 14.71 20.39
CA GLY A 130 2.49 13.90 20.78
C GLY A 130 2.83 12.79 19.81
N ARG A 131 1.93 12.33 18.93
CA ARG A 131 2.16 11.19 18.03
C ARG A 131 3.34 11.41 17.07
N ILE A 132 3.47 12.60 16.50
CA ILE A 132 4.60 12.95 15.63
C ILE A 132 5.92 12.87 16.39
N MET A 133 5.95 13.38 17.63
CA MET A 133 7.15 13.35 18.49
C MET A 133 7.56 11.91 18.79
N GLU A 134 6.61 11.02 19.11
CA GLU A 134 6.89 9.61 19.41
C GLU A 134 7.51 8.88 18.21
N VAL A 135 6.97 9.13 17.01
CA VAL A 135 7.50 8.55 15.76
C VAL A 135 8.89 9.10 15.48
N ALA A 136 9.07 10.42 15.55
CA ALA A 136 10.36 11.04 15.30
C ALA A 136 11.43 10.60 16.33
N ALA A 137 11.06 10.43 17.60
CA ALA A 137 11.98 9.93 18.63
C ALA A 137 12.42 8.49 18.39
N ALA A 138 11.50 7.60 17.98
CA ALA A 138 11.83 6.22 17.66
C ALA A 138 12.77 6.13 16.45
N LEU A 139 12.51 6.90 15.39
CA LEU A 139 13.39 6.95 14.22
C LEU A 139 14.77 7.54 14.55
N SER A 140 14.82 8.62 15.31
CA SER A 140 16.07 9.24 15.76
C SER A 140 16.93 8.29 16.61
N LYS A 141 16.30 7.55 17.54
CA LYS A 141 16.97 6.53 18.36
C LYS A 141 17.56 5.39 17.51
N ALA A 142 16.90 5.07 16.40
CA ALA A 142 17.35 4.07 15.45
C ALA A 142 18.34 4.63 14.40
N GLU A 143 18.77 5.88 14.53
CA GLU A 143 19.66 6.60 13.60
C GLU A 143 19.12 6.65 12.16
N ILE A 144 17.80 6.70 12.01
CA ILE A 144 17.12 6.78 10.72
C ILE A 144 16.92 8.25 10.32
N ASN A 145 17.41 8.61 9.14
CA ASN A 145 17.18 9.93 8.56
C ASN A 145 15.84 9.97 7.82
N VAL A 146 15.03 10.98 8.14
CA VAL A 146 13.72 11.21 7.53
C VAL A 146 13.87 12.14 6.32
N ALA A 147 13.51 11.65 5.14
CA ALA A 147 13.49 12.42 3.91
C ALA A 147 12.20 13.25 3.79
N THR A 148 11.05 12.63 4.03
CA THR A 148 9.76 13.30 4.08
C THR A 148 8.89 12.74 5.22
N MET A 149 8.03 13.59 5.78
CA MET A 149 7.00 13.19 6.73
C MET A 149 5.71 13.93 6.42
N GLN A 150 4.66 13.19 6.17
CA GLN A 150 3.34 13.73 5.89
C GLN A 150 2.33 13.12 6.87
N VAL A 151 1.37 13.93 7.32
CA VAL A 151 0.30 13.48 8.22
C VAL A 151 -1.04 13.78 7.60
N PHE A 152 -1.83 12.75 7.43
CA PHE A 152 -3.19 12.81 6.91
C PHE A 152 -4.16 12.35 7.98
N ARG A 153 -5.38 12.84 7.98
CA ARG A 153 -6.41 12.42 8.94
C ARG A 153 -7.79 12.38 8.30
N ASP A 154 -8.65 11.53 8.81
CA ASP A 154 -10.05 11.49 8.41
C ASP A 154 -10.82 12.70 8.95
N LYS A 155 -10.63 13.01 10.22
CA LYS A 155 -11.21 14.15 10.93
C LYS A 155 -10.40 14.47 12.20
N ARG A 156 -10.59 15.65 12.74
CA ARG A 156 -9.97 16.05 14.00
C ARG A 156 -10.37 15.08 15.14
N GLY A 157 -9.37 14.55 15.84
CA GLY A 157 -9.55 13.59 16.93
C GLY A 157 -9.99 12.20 16.48
N GLY A 158 -9.97 11.90 15.18
CA GLY A 158 -10.28 10.62 14.60
C GLY A 158 -9.04 9.75 14.41
N THR A 159 -8.87 9.22 13.20
CA THR A 159 -7.70 8.44 12.80
C THR A 159 -6.79 9.26 11.91
N ALA A 160 -5.49 9.20 12.15
CA ALA A 160 -4.47 9.75 11.28
C ALA A 160 -3.60 8.66 10.66
N VAL A 161 -3.01 8.98 9.51
CA VAL A 161 -1.98 8.18 8.86
C VAL A 161 -0.76 9.07 8.67
N MET A 162 0.37 8.67 9.24
CA MET A 162 1.66 9.27 8.94
C MET A 162 2.34 8.43 7.85
N VAL A 163 2.83 9.12 6.82
CA VAL A 163 3.68 8.56 5.78
C VAL A 163 5.06 9.16 5.95
N VAL A 164 6.03 8.34 6.27
CA VAL A 164 7.41 8.77 6.53
C VAL A 164 8.33 8.04 5.55
N GLU A 165 8.93 8.79 4.63
CA GLU A 165 9.95 8.26 3.73
C GLU A 165 11.33 8.46 4.36
N THR A 166 12.16 7.43 4.31
CA THR A 166 13.47 7.40 4.97
C THR A 166 14.58 7.01 4.00
N ASP A 167 15.80 7.42 4.31
CA ASP A 167 16.97 7.07 3.50
C ASP A 167 17.43 5.62 3.76
N GLN A 168 17.16 5.11 4.98
CA GLN A 168 17.59 3.78 5.40
C GLN A 168 16.40 2.84 5.57
N VAL A 169 16.68 1.54 5.54
CA VAL A 169 15.75 0.49 5.95
C VAL A 169 15.52 0.60 7.46
N ILE A 170 14.27 0.59 7.87
CA ILE A 170 13.89 0.69 9.28
C ILE A 170 14.02 -0.68 9.94
N PRO A 171 14.79 -0.79 11.03
CA PRO A 171 14.94 -2.06 11.73
C PRO A 171 13.63 -2.49 12.40
N GLN A 172 13.39 -3.80 12.45
CA GLN A 172 12.17 -4.35 13.04
C GLN A 172 11.97 -3.90 14.49
N SER A 173 13.05 -3.74 15.26
CA SER A 173 12.98 -3.25 16.64
C SER A 173 12.35 -1.84 16.78
N ALA A 174 12.57 -0.98 15.80
CA ALA A 174 11.94 0.35 15.78
C ALA A 174 10.45 0.27 15.42
N ILE A 175 10.09 -0.65 14.53
CA ILE A 175 8.68 -0.94 14.20
C ILE A 175 7.96 -1.49 15.42
N ASP A 176 8.53 -2.48 16.10
CA ASP A 176 7.97 -3.09 17.30
C ASP A 176 7.82 -2.07 18.45
N GLU A 177 8.81 -1.19 18.62
CA GLU A 177 8.74 -0.08 19.58
C GLU A 177 7.54 0.84 19.28
N LEU A 178 7.33 1.19 18.03
CA LEU A 178 6.19 2.00 17.61
C LEU A 178 4.86 1.29 17.83
N GLU A 179 4.75 0.03 17.44
CA GLU A 179 3.53 -0.78 17.61
C GLU A 179 3.14 -0.96 19.08
N SER A 180 4.12 -0.93 19.99
CA SER A 180 3.88 -1.04 21.43
C SER A 180 3.29 0.23 22.06
N LYS A 181 3.33 1.38 21.37
CA LYS A 181 2.90 2.66 21.93
C LYS A 181 1.36 2.78 21.94
N PRO A 182 0.78 3.25 23.06
CA PRO A 182 -0.66 3.55 23.11
C PRO A 182 -1.06 4.53 22.00
N GLY A 183 -2.20 4.27 21.34
CA GLY A 183 -2.71 5.14 20.27
C GLY A 183 -2.08 4.89 18.89
N ILE A 184 -1.04 4.10 18.77
CA ILE A 184 -0.61 3.53 17.49
C ILE A 184 -1.51 2.32 17.19
N ILE A 185 -2.18 2.35 16.05
CA ILE A 185 -3.16 1.32 15.65
C ILE A 185 -2.47 0.24 14.81
N ARG A 186 -1.55 0.67 13.94
CA ARG A 186 -0.82 -0.22 13.04
C ARG A 186 0.40 0.48 12.48
N VAL A 187 1.47 -0.27 12.29
CA VAL A 187 2.66 0.16 11.57
C VAL A 187 2.86 -0.78 10.38
N LYS A 188 3.17 -0.23 9.22
CA LYS A 188 3.58 -0.97 8.03
C LYS A 188 4.84 -0.34 7.46
N PHE A 189 5.75 -1.19 7.03
CA PHE A 189 6.97 -0.77 6.38
C PHE A 189 7.00 -1.29 4.94
N LEU A 190 7.31 -0.41 4.02
CA LEU A 190 7.51 -0.69 2.62
C LEU A 190 8.99 -0.53 2.31
N ASP A 191 9.62 -1.62 1.92
CA ASP A 191 10.99 -1.64 1.40
C ASP A 191 10.93 -1.84 -0.12
N PRO A 192 11.30 -0.84 -0.94
CA PRO A 192 11.27 -0.97 -2.39
C PRO A 192 12.22 -2.03 -2.93
N ASN A 193 13.27 -2.39 -2.17
CA ASN A 193 14.26 -3.39 -2.52
C ASN A 193 14.04 -4.72 -1.75
N GLY A 194 13.07 -4.76 -0.85
CA GLY A 194 12.77 -5.93 -0.05
C GLY A 194 12.13 -7.04 -0.86
N SER A 195 12.60 -8.26 -0.68
CA SER A 195 11.89 -9.46 -1.16
C SER A 195 10.58 -9.60 -0.39
N VAL A 196 9.48 -9.75 -1.11
CA VAL A 196 8.12 -9.93 -0.56
C VAL A 196 7.81 -11.40 -0.36
#